data_b04857f43280dc183d9fb0329f9f292a
#
_entry.id   b04857f43280dc183d9fb0329f9f292a
#
_cell.length_a   1.000
_cell.length_b   1.000
_cell.length_c   1.000
_cell.angle_alpha   90.00
_cell.angle_beta   90.00
_cell.angle_gamma   90.00
#
_symmetry.space_group_name_H-M   'P 1'
#
loop_
_entity.id
_entity.type
_entity.pdbx_description
1 polymer ?
#
loop_
_entity_poly.entity_id
_entity_poly.type
_entity_poly.pdbx_seq_one_letter_code
_entity_poly.pdbx_strand_id
1 'polypeptide(L)'
;MPRVIDLFCGCGGLSLGFEKAGFQLVRAFDNWDKAVNIYNKNFIDHKAELKDVHDLTVEYLTAFQPDVIIGGPPCQDYSSAGQRDESKGRADLTLRYAELVCGVKPKWFVMENVDRILKSQTLPKAIKSFKDTGYALTQVVLDASRCGVPQKRKRFFLIGESAGRDCFLENALLNDQKSDRMKIRVYLGDKFGTELYYRHPRSYARRGIFSIDEPSPTIRGVNRPIPGTYKIHAGDATEDLSKVRPLTTLERARIQTFPRDFFFEGGKNDLEQMIGNAVPVELAAYVGRHLLDYMNEKINTPEIALEQLAFNFH
;
A
#
# COMPACT_ATOMS: atom_id res chain seq x y z
N MET A 1 -10.89 -12.77 -14.87
CA MET A 1 -10.05 -11.94 -13.98
C MET A 1 -10.98 -11.30 -12.95
N PRO A 2 -10.69 -11.38 -11.65
CA PRO A 2 -11.52 -10.76 -10.63
C PRO A 2 -11.54 -9.24 -10.80
N ARG A 3 -12.72 -8.64 -10.63
CA ARG A 3 -12.99 -7.21 -10.85
C ARG A 3 -12.70 -6.42 -9.58
N VAL A 4 -11.92 -5.36 -9.68
CA VAL A 4 -11.44 -4.58 -8.53
C VAL A 4 -11.88 -3.12 -8.63
N ILE A 5 -12.34 -2.57 -7.51
CA ILE A 5 -12.48 -1.13 -7.27
C ILE A 5 -11.38 -0.70 -6.28
N ASP A 6 -10.68 0.41 -6.59
CA ASP A 6 -9.70 1.02 -5.68
C ASP A 6 -10.26 2.31 -5.06
N LEU A 7 -10.43 2.32 -3.76
CA LEU A 7 -10.82 3.50 -2.98
C LEU A 7 -9.55 4.13 -2.38
N PHE A 8 -9.37 5.43 -2.54
CA PHE A 8 -8.15 6.18 -2.18
C PHE A 8 -6.95 5.81 -3.06
N CYS A 9 -7.15 5.74 -4.37
CA CYS A 9 -6.17 5.20 -5.32
C CYS A 9 -4.87 6.02 -5.43
N GLY A 10 -4.88 7.31 -5.06
CA GLY A 10 -3.74 8.19 -5.23
C GLY A 10 -3.24 8.20 -6.69
N CYS A 11 -1.93 8.08 -6.89
CA CYS A 11 -1.35 7.93 -8.22
C CYS A 11 -1.33 6.49 -8.74
N GLY A 12 -1.96 5.52 -8.04
CA GLY A 12 -2.18 4.17 -8.56
C GLY A 12 -1.20 3.09 -8.11
N GLY A 13 -0.45 3.28 -7.01
CA GLY A 13 0.51 2.26 -6.55
C GLY A 13 -0.15 0.94 -6.16
N LEU A 14 -1.29 0.99 -5.46
CA LEU A 14 -2.06 -0.19 -5.07
C LEU A 14 -2.74 -0.82 -6.31
N SER A 15 -3.43 -0.02 -7.11
CA SER A 15 -4.06 -0.42 -8.38
C SER A 15 -3.09 -1.16 -9.30
N LEU A 16 -1.92 -0.57 -9.58
CA LEU A 16 -0.92 -1.16 -10.48
C LEU A 16 -0.37 -2.49 -9.96
N GLY A 17 -0.20 -2.60 -8.64
CA GLY A 17 0.22 -3.86 -8.03
C GLY A 17 -0.82 -4.97 -8.21
N PHE A 18 -2.10 -4.66 -8.04
CA PHE A 18 -3.18 -5.62 -8.26
C PHE A 18 -3.33 -5.99 -9.74
N GLU A 19 -3.20 -5.06 -10.69
CA GLU A 19 -3.14 -5.38 -12.12
C GLU A 19 -1.98 -6.35 -12.43
N LYS A 20 -0.78 -6.07 -11.91
CA LYS A 20 0.38 -6.97 -12.05
C LYS A 20 0.14 -8.36 -11.47
N ALA A 21 -0.69 -8.46 -10.46
CA ALA A 21 -1.08 -9.74 -9.86
C ALA A 21 -2.16 -10.49 -10.67
N GLY A 22 -2.78 -9.88 -11.69
CA GLY A 22 -3.77 -10.53 -12.54
C GLY A 22 -5.23 -10.15 -12.24
N PHE A 23 -5.46 -9.05 -11.51
CA PHE A 23 -6.80 -8.50 -11.30
C PHE A 23 -7.17 -7.51 -12.40
N GLN A 24 -8.47 -7.31 -12.61
CA GLN A 24 -9.01 -6.31 -13.52
C GLN A 24 -9.51 -5.12 -12.73
N LEU A 25 -8.81 -4.01 -12.77
CA LEU A 25 -9.30 -2.74 -12.23
C LEU A 25 -10.47 -2.26 -13.10
N VAL A 26 -11.62 -2.00 -12.47
CA VAL A 26 -12.81 -1.52 -13.19
C VAL A 26 -13.12 -0.06 -12.88
N ARG A 27 -12.73 0.43 -11.70
CA ARG A 27 -12.87 1.83 -11.30
C ARG A 27 -11.92 2.14 -10.15
N ALA A 28 -11.48 3.40 -10.10
CA ALA A 28 -10.71 3.94 -8.99
C ALA A 28 -11.24 5.31 -8.56
N PHE A 29 -11.02 5.69 -7.31
CA PHE A 29 -11.51 6.97 -6.76
C PHE A 29 -10.45 7.60 -5.87
N ASP A 30 -10.30 8.92 -5.99
CA ASP A 30 -9.51 9.75 -5.08
C ASP A 30 -10.07 11.18 -5.09
N ASN A 31 -9.88 11.94 -4.02
CA ASN A 31 -10.31 13.32 -3.94
C ASN A 31 -9.18 14.33 -4.24
N TRP A 32 -8.00 13.86 -4.61
CA TRP A 32 -6.87 14.70 -4.98
C TRP A 32 -6.72 14.77 -6.51
N ASP A 33 -7.14 15.89 -7.09
CA ASP A 33 -7.17 16.14 -8.54
C ASP A 33 -5.85 15.84 -9.25
N LYS A 34 -4.71 16.25 -8.66
CA LYS A 34 -3.38 16.00 -9.22
C LYS A 34 -3.01 14.51 -9.23
N ALA A 35 -3.42 13.76 -8.22
CA ALA A 35 -3.19 12.32 -8.16
C ALA A 35 -4.05 11.61 -9.21
N VAL A 36 -5.33 11.96 -9.32
CA VAL A 36 -6.25 11.44 -10.35
C VAL A 36 -5.73 11.73 -11.77
N ASN A 37 -5.17 12.93 -12.01
CA ASN A 37 -4.58 13.27 -13.31
C ASN A 37 -3.37 12.38 -13.65
N ILE A 38 -2.47 12.12 -12.69
CA ILE A 38 -1.34 11.19 -12.87
C ILE A 38 -1.85 9.78 -13.11
N TYR A 39 -2.81 9.31 -12.30
CA TYR A 39 -3.45 8.01 -12.48
C TYR A 39 -3.96 7.84 -13.91
N ASN A 40 -4.79 8.78 -14.38
CA ASN A 40 -5.45 8.72 -15.67
C ASN A 40 -4.52 8.83 -16.88
N LYS A 41 -3.29 9.32 -16.70
CA LYS A 41 -2.25 9.30 -17.73
C LYS A 41 -1.56 7.96 -17.87
N ASN A 42 -1.52 7.16 -16.78
CA ASN A 42 -0.83 5.88 -16.74
C ASN A 42 -1.75 4.67 -16.99
N PHE A 43 -3.03 4.79 -16.63
CA PHE A 43 -3.99 3.71 -16.81
C PHE A 43 -4.92 4.02 -17.99
N ILE A 44 -4.87 3.20 -19.04
CA ILE A 44 -5.61 3.42 -20.29
C ILE A 44 -6.98 2.75 -20.23
N ASP A 45 -7.02 1.51 -19.76
CA ASP A 45 -8.20 0.64 -19.82
C ASP A 45 -9.26 0.96 -18.74
N HIS A 46 -8.87 1.66 -17.70
CA HIS A 46 -9.76 2.15 -16.64
C HIS A 46 -9.29 3.52 -16.14
N LYS A 47 -10.19 4.26 -15.52
CA LYS A 47 -9.91 5.62 -15.06
C LYS A 47 -10.25 5.80 -13.59
N ALA A 48 -9.46 6.65 -12.93
CA ALA A 48 -9.84 7.19 -11.64
C ALA A 48 -10.83 8.35 -11.82
N GLU A 49 -11.81 8.41 -10.96
CA GLU A 49 -12.78 9.49 -10.85
C GLU A 49 -12.40 10.40 -9.68
N LEU A 50 -12.39 11.71 -9.94
CA LEU A 50 -12.19 12.71 -8.90
C LEU A 50 -13.45 12.78 -8.03
N LYS A 51 -13.45 12.11 -6.89
CA LYS A 51 -14.60 12.01 -6.02
C LYS A 51 -14.19 11.75 -4.58
N ASP A 52 -14.83 12.43 -3.65
CA ASP A 52 -14.67 12.12 -2.23
C ASP A 52 -15.43 10.83 -1.91
N VAL A 53 -14.85 9.98 -1.06
CA VAL A 53 -15.50 8.72 -0.65
C VAL A 53 -16.79 8.94 0.12
N HIS A 54 -16.99 10.11 0.73
CA HIS A 54 -18.25 10.48 1.36
C HIS A 54 -19.39 10.64 0.37
N ASP A 55 -19.09 11.01 -0.87
CA ASP A 55 -20.06 11.18 -1.98
C ASP A 55 -20.34 9.87 -2.73
N LEU A 56 -19.62 8.80 -2.43
CA LEU A 56 -19.86 7.48 -3.02
C LEU A 56 -21.06 6.80 -2.34
N THR A 57 -21.95 6.22 -3.13
CA THR A 57 -23.06 5.40 -2.61
C THR A 57 -22.79 3.91 -2.85
N VAL A 58 -23.42 3.07 -2.06
CA VAL A 58 -23.35 1.61 -2.20
C VAL A 58 -23.87 1.19 -3.57
N GLU A 59 -24.98 1.76 -4.02
CA GLU A 59 -25.62 1.47 -5.31
C GLU A 59 -24.68 1.80 -6.47
N TYR A 60 -23.98 2.95 -6.39
CA TYR A 60 -23.03 3.36 -7.40
C TYR A 60 -21.85 2.39 -7.52
N LEU A 61 -21.29 1.95 -6.39
CA LEU A 61 -20.19 0.98 -6.39
C LEU A 61 -20.65 -0.42 -6.82
N THR A 62 -21.84 -0.85 -6.39
CA THR A 62 -22.40 -2.16 -6.75
C THR A 62 -22.64 -2.29 -8.25
N ALA A 63 -22.97 -1.19 -8.95
CA ALA A 63 -23.14 -1.18 -10.40
C ALA A 63 -21.90 -1.65 -11.18
N PHE A 64 -20.70 -1.53 -10.60
CA PHE A 64 -19.46 -2.05 -11.18
C PHE A 64 -19.22 -3.54 -10.93
N GLN A 65 -20.06 -4.21 -10.13
CA GLN A 65 -19.97 -5.63 -9.79
C GLN A 65 -18.54 -6.04 -9.35
N PRO A 66 -17.97 -5.41 -8.30
CA PRO A 66 -16.62 -5.74 -7.86
C PRO A 66 -16.59 -7.08 -7.13
N ASP A 67 -15.63 -7.93 -7.48
CA ASP A 67 -15.28 -9.11 -6.68
C ASP A 67 -14.45 -8.71 -5.46
N VAL A 68 -13.66 -7.64 -5.62
CA VAL A 68 -12.72 -7.13 -4.59
C VAL A 68 -12.84 -5.60 -4.50
N ILE A 69 -12.87 -5.07 -3.28
CA ILE A 69 -12.65 -3.64 -3.02
C ILE A 69 -11.31 -3.50 -2.31
N ILE A 70 -10.38 -2.73 -2.92
CA ILE A 70 -9.11 -2.39 -2.30
C ILE A 70 -9.11 -0.92 -1.88
N GLY A 71 -8.20 -0.53 -0.97
CA GLY A 71 -8.02 0.88 -0.64
C GLY A 71 -7.05 1.12 0.50
N GLY A 72 -6.47 2.33 0.52
CA GLY A 72 -5.57 2.80 1.56
C GLY A 72 -6.13 4.05 2.24
N PRO A 73 -7.15 3.97 3.12
CA PRO A 73 -7.70 5.14 3.79
C PRO A 73 -6.60 5.86 4.60
N PRO A 74 -6.46 7.20 4.48
CA PRO A 74 -5.40 7.94 5.15
C PRO A 74 -5.53 7.86 6.68
N CYS A 75 -4.42 7.46 7.34
CA CYS A 75 -4.31 7.42 8.79
C CYS A 75 -3.70 8.74 9.29
N GLN A 76 -4.52 9.72 9.61
CA GLN A 76 -4.01 11.04 10.03
C GLN A 76 -3.99 11.27 11.54
N ASP A 77 -4.59 10.43 12.36
CA ASP A 77 -4.65 10.59 13.80
C ASP A 77 -3.30 10.36 14.51
N TYR A 78 -2.27 9.89 13.78
CA TYR A 78 -0.97 9.50 14.34
C TYR A 78 0.24 10.14 13.66
N SER A 79 0.06 11.17 12.82
CA SER A 79 1.21 11.93 12.35
C SER A 79 1.69 12.81 13.50
N SER A 80 2.93 12.58 13.96
CA SER A 80 3.61 13.34 15.04
C SER A 80 3.84 14.83 14.72
N ALA A 81 3.17 15.40 13.71
CA ALA A 81 3.29 16.78 13.26
C ALA A 81 1.95 17.56 13.22
N GLY A 82 0.83 16.95 13.59
CA GLY A 82 -0.47 17.60 13.62
C GLY A 82 -1.04 17.64 15.05
N GLN A 83 -1.68 18.74 15.43
CA GLN A 83 -2.49 18.82 16.64
C GLN A 83 -3.52 17.69 16.62
N ARG A 84 -3.61 16.97 17.75
CA ARG A 84 -4.61 15.92 18.00
C ARG A 84 -6.01 16.56 18.07
N ASP A 85 -6.62 16.76 16.93
CA ASP A 85 -7.98 17.22 16.84
C ASP A 85 -8.83 16.12 16.18
N GLU A 86 -9.35 15.24 17.03
CA GLU A 86 -10.26 14.16 16.66
C GLU A 86 -11.57 14.66 16.03
N SER A 87 -11.86 15.97 16.16
CA SER A 87 -13.09 16.60 15.67
C SER A 87 -13.07 16.89 14.16
N LYS A 88 -11.94 16.71 13.45
CA LYS A 88 -11.80 17.09 12.04
C LYS A 88 -12.11 15.99 11.02
N GLY A 89 -13.00 15.07 11.30
CA GLY A 89 -13.66 14.22 10.29
C GLY A 89 -12.78 13.21 9.51
N ARG A 90 -11.51 13.01 9.89
CA ARG A 90 -10.57 12.14 9.14
C ARG A 90 -10.36 10.74 9.74
N ALA A 91 -10.69 10.54 11.02
CA ALA A 91 -10.86 9.23 11.63
C ALA A 91 -12.00 8.45 10.95
N ASP A 92 -12.91 9.19 10.33
CA ASP A 92 -14.06 8.75 9.58
C ASP A 92 -13.72 7.98 8.29
N LEU A 93 -12.60 8.27 7.60
CA LEU A 93 -12.31 7.66 6.30
C LEU A 93 -12.07 6.14 6.38
N THR A 94 -11.49 5.64 7.46
CA THR A 94 -11.37 4.19 7.70
C THR A 94 -12.75 3.57 7.98
N LEU A 95 -13.60 4.27 8.74
CA LEU A 95 -14.97 3.82 8.99
C LEU A 95 -15.83 3.92 7.72
N ARG A 96 -15.65 4.99 6.94
CA ARG A 96 -16.34 5.15 5.67
C ARG A 96 -15.95 4.05 4.66
N TYR A 97 -14.66 3.69 4.61
CA TYR A 97 -14.22 2.52 3.84
C TYR A 97 -14.96 1.26 4.28
N ALA A 98 -15.00 0.99 5.60
CA ALA A 98 -15.69 -0.16 6.15
C ALA A 98 -17.19 -0.14 5.82
N GLU A 99 -17.86 1.00 5.94
CA GLU A 99 -19.27 1.19 5.60
C GLU A 99 -19.56 0.85 4.13
N LEU A 100 -18.74 1.38 3.20
CA LEU A 100 -18.89 1.11 1.77
C LEU A 100 -18.68 -0.38 1.47
N VAL A 101 -17.63 -1.00 2.02
CA VAL A 101 -17.37 -2.44 1.84
C VAL A 101 -18.51 -3.29 2.41
N CYS A 102 -18.97 -2.97 3.63
CA CYS A 102 -20.10 -3.69 4.26
C CYS A 102 -21.41 -3.51 3.51
N GLY A 103 -21.61 -2.38 2.84
CA GLY A 103 -22.80 -2.11 2.03
C GLY A 103 -22.77 -2.83 0.68
N VAL A 104 -21.65 -2.75 -0.04
CA VAL A 104 -21.46 -3.40 -1.36
C VAL A 104 -21.37 -4.92 -1.22
N LYS A 105 -20.76 -5.41 -0.13
CA LYS A 105 -20.52 -6.82 0.17
C LYS A 105 -19.77 -7.58 -0.94
N PRO A 106 -18.62 -7.06 -1.42
CA PRO A 106 -17.78 -7.82 -2.33
C PRO A 106 -17.34 -9.13 -1.65
N LYS A 107 -16.99 -10.15 -2.42
CA LYS A 107 -16.52 -11.40 -1.83
C LYS A 107 -15.22 -11.21 -1.06
N TRP A 108 -14.35 -10.30 -1.51
CA TRP A 108 -13.10 -9.96 -0.82
C TRP A 108 -12.90 -8.45 -0.70
N PHE A 109 -12.12 -8.05 0.29
CA PHE A 109 -11.60 -6.69 0.35
C PHE A 109 -10.15 -6.69 0.87
N VAL A 110 -9.40 -5.64 0.53
CA VAL A 110 -8.06 -5.39 1.05
C VAL A 110 -7.92 -3.93 1.47
N MET A 111 -7.75 -3.70 2.76
CA MET A 111 -7.45 -2.39 3.33
C MET A 111 -5.96 -2.31 3.69
N GLU A 112 -5.24 -1.38 3.10
CA GLU A 112 -3.85 -1.07 3.48
C GLU A 112 -3.79 0.12 4.43
N ASN A 113 -2.83 0.10 5.36
CA ASN A 113 -2.53 1.25 6.19
C ASN A 113 -1.10 1.19 6.77
N VAL A 114 -0.68 2.25 7.43
CA VAL A 114 0.55 2.24 8.23
C VAL A 114 0.39 1.32 9.45
N ASP A 115 1.49 0.70 9.91
CA ASP A 115 1.50 -0.22 11.06
C ASP A 115 0.98 0.41 12.37
N ARG A 116 1.02 1.74 12.47
CA ARG A 116 0.49 2.47 13.62
C ARG A 116 -1.02 2.42 13.78
N ILE A 117 -1.77 2.06 12.73
CA ILE A 117 -3.23 1.89 12.80
C ILE A 117 -3.62 0.87 13.88
N LEU A 118 -2.74 -0.09 14.17
CA LEU A 118 -2.93 -1.07 15.26
C LEU A 118 -3.11 -0.42 16.65
N LYS A 119 -2.70 0.85 16.80
CA LYS A 119 -2.86 1.62 18.04
C LYS A 119 -4.06 2.58 18.00
N SER A 120 -4.84 2.56 16.90
CA SER A 120 -5.99 3.44 16.73
C SER A 120 -7.23 2.91 17.44
N GLN A 121 -8.11 3.81 17.81
CA GLN A 121 -9.46 3.45 18.30
C GLN A 121 -10.41 3.15 17.12
N THR A 122 -10.05 3.55 15.92
CA THR A 122 -10.87 3.41 14.70
C THR A 122 -10.81 1.99 14.16
N LEU A 123 -9.63 1.34 14.15
CA LEU A 123 -9.46 -0.01 13.61
C LEU A 123 -10.37 -1.06 14.28
N PRO A 124 -10.49 -1.12 15.63
CA PRO A 124 -11.44 -2.06 16.26
C PRO A 124 -12.89 -1.86 15.85
N LYS A 125 -13.30 -0.60 15.60
CA LYS A 125 -14.67 -0.29 15.13
C LYS A 125 -14.88 -0.80 13.70
N ALA A 126 -13.91 -0.57 12.81
CA ALA A 126 -13.97 -1.09 11.43
C ALA A 126 -13.97 -2.63 11.42
N ILE A 127 -13.12 -3.28 12.21
CA ILE A 127 -13.09 -4.74 12.36
C ILE A 127 -14.46 -5.26 12.83
N LYS A 128 -15.08 -4.60 13.82
CA LYS A 128 -16.41 -4.97 14.28
C LYS A 128 -17.44 -4.91 13.16
N SER A 129 -17.45 -3.83 12.37
CA SER A 129 -18.39 -3.69 11.23
C SER A 129 -18.21 -4.81 10.19
N PHE A 130 -16.97 -5.18 9.86
CA PHE A 130 -16.69 -6.29 8.95
C PHE A 130 -17.16 -7.63 9.53
N LYS A 131 -16.90 -7.88 10.82
CA LYS A 131 -17.34 -9.11 11.50
C LYS A 131 -18.86 -9.20 11.58
N ASP A 132 -19.54 -8.12 11.94
CA ASP A 132 -21.00 -8.07 12.00
C ASP A 132 -21.64 -8.32 10.60
N THR A 133 -20.90 -8.02 9.53
CA THR A 133 -21.32 -8.27 8.14
C THR A 133 -21.01 -9.69 7.65
N GLY A 134 -20.28 -10.49 8.44
CA GLY A 134 -19.96 -11.89 8.12
C GLY A 134 -18.62 -12.10 7.42
N TYR A 135 -17.72 -11.12 7.48
CA TYR A 135 -16.34 -11.29 6.95
C TYR A 135 -15.45 -12.04 7.93
N ALA A 136 -14.74 -13.02 7.41
CA ALA A 136 -13.53 -13.56 8.00
C ALA A 136 -12.35 -12.63 7.68
N LEU A 137 -11.39 -12.48 8.60
CA LEU A 137 -10.34 -11.47 8.51
C LEU A 137 -8.95 -12.06 8.66
N THR A 138 -8.04 -11.65 7.79
CA THR A 138 -6.59 -11.78 7.95
C THR A 138 -6.00 -10.41 8.27
N GLN A 139 -5.20 -10.32 9.33
CA GLN A 139 -4.50 -9.11 9.75
C GLN A 139 -3.00 -9.37 9.75
N VAL A 140 -2.24 -8.62 8.96
CA VAL A 140 -0.80 -8.84 8.85
C VAL A 140 -0.03 -7.52 8.70
N VAL A 141 1.17 -7.46 9.27
CA VAL A 141 2.13 -6.38 9.05
C VAL A 141 3.28 -6.93 8.20
N LEU A 142 3.42 -6.41 6.98
CA LEU A 142 4.47 -6.80 6.05
C LEU A 142 5.60 -5.76 6.02
N ASP A 143 6.86 -6.25 5.99
CA ASP A 143 8.02 -5.41 5.66
C ASP A 143 8.26 -5.48 4.16
N ALA A 144 7.97 -4.40 3.44
CA ALA A 144 8.11 -4.30 1.99
C ALA A 144 9.49 -4.80 1.49
N SER A 145 10.56 -4.58 2.28
CA SER A 145 11.89 -5.05 1.92
C SER A 145 12.04 -6.57 1.85
N ARG A 146 11.10 -7.32 2.43
CA ARG A 146 11.02 -8.78 2.36
C ARG A 146 10.02 -9.28 1.31
N CYS A 147 9.27 -8.34 0.70
CA CYS A 147 8.26 -8.59 -0.32
C CYS A 147 8.68 -8.05 -1.71
N GLY A 148 9.99 -8.02 -2.00
CA GLY A 148 10.53 -7.59 -3.31
C GLY A 148 10.73 -6.09 -3.49
N VAL A 149 10.49 -5.25 -2.48
CA VAL A 149 10.66 -3.79 -2.55
C VAL A 149 12.00 -3.37 -1.94
N PRO A 150 12.83 -2.56 -2.61
CA PRO A 150 14.13 -2.13 -2.06
C PRO A 150 13.98 -1.03 -0.98
N GLN A 151 13.04 -1.21 -0.04
CA GLN A 151 12.69 -0.21 0.97
C GLN A 151 12.21 -0.85 2.28
N LYS A 152 12.80 -0.46 3.40
CA LYS A 152 12.30 -0.77 4.75
C LYS A 152 11.03 0.05 5.00
N ARG A 153 9.87 -0.56 4.76
CA ARG A 153 8.55 0.06 4.91
C ARG A 153 7.56 -0.96 5.44
N LYS A 154 7.13 -0.79 6.68
CA LYS A 154 6.10 -1.64 7.25
C LYS A 154 4.71 -1.12 6.89
N ARG A 155 3.84 -2.05 6.49
CA ARG A 155 2.43 -1.79 6.17
C ARG A 155 1.53 -2.86 6.76
N PHE A 156 0.46 -2.39 7.35
CA PHE A 156 -0.62 -3.22 7.81
C PHE A 156 -1.58 -3.50 6.67
N PHE A 157 -2.00 -4.74 6.55
CA PHE A 157 -3.07 -5.16 5.65
C PHE A 157 -4.17 -5.85 6.46
N LEU A 158 -5.40 -5.43 6.22
CA LEU A 158 -6.61 -6.11 6.65
C LEU A 158 -7.30 -6.66 5.42
N ILE A 159 -7.37 -7.98 5.31
CA ILE A 159 -7.93 -8.69 4.17
C ILE A 159 -9.15 -9.44 4.66
N GLY A 160 -10.29 -9.25 3.99
CA GLY A 160 -11.54 -9.90 4.34
C GLY A 160 -12.04 -10.83 3.26
N GLU A 161 -12.62 -11.94 3.68
CA GLU A 161 -13.37 -12.90 2.85
C GLU A 161 -14.77 -13.08 3.41
N SER A 162 -15.81 -12.88 2.59
CA SER A 162 -17.19 -13.17 2.97
C SER A 162 -17.38 -14.67 3.17
N ALA A 163 -17.94 -15.08 4.32
CA ALA A 163 -18.18 -16.46 4.70
C ALA A 163 -16.90 -17.36 4.72
N GLY A 164 -15.74 -16.79 5.03
CA GLY A 164 -14.46 -17.49 5.12
C GLY A 164 -14.09 -17.94 6.54
N ARG A 165 -12.80 -18.23 6.74
CA ARG A 165 -12.18 -18.50 8.05
C ARG A 165 -11.18 -17.39 8.39
N ASP A 166 -11.10 -17.00 9.65
CA ASP A 166 -10.08 -16.03 10.09
C ASP A 166 -8.67 -16.54 9.81
N CYS A 167 -7.75 -15.58 9.60
CA CYS A 167 -6.35 -15.84 9.29
C CYS A 167 -6.11 -16.65 8.01
N PHE A 168 -7.09 -16.68 7.09
CA PHE A 168 -7.08 -17.52 5.89
C PHE A 168 -5.86 -17.32 4.97
N LEU A 169 -5.26 -16.12 4.97
CA LEU A 169 -4.13 -15.76 4.12
C LEU A 169 -2.84 -15.48 4.91
N GLU A 170 -2.89 -15.52 6.25
CA GLU A 170 -1.79 -15.10 7.12
C GLU A 170 -0.52 -15.91 6.88
N ASN A 171 -0.62 -17.24 6.92
CA ASN A 171 0.52 -18.13 6.73
C ASN A 171 1.16 -17.96 5.33
N ALA A 172 0.37 -17.84 4.27
CA ALA A 172 0.88 -17.64 2.93
C ALA A 172 1.68 -16.33 2.82
N LEU A 173 1.13 -15.23 3.35
CA LEU A 173 1.78 -13.92 3.35
C LEU A 173 3.04 -13.85 4.21
N LEU A 174 3.09 -14.57 5.34
CA LEU A 174 4.25 -14.52 6.23
C LEU A 174 5.37 -15.45 5.81
N ASN A 175 5.05 -16.65 5.32
CA ASN A 175 6.04 -17.69 4.99
C ASN A 175 6.76 -17.42 3.67
N ASP A 176 6.15 -16.72 2.70
CA ASP A 176 6.80 -16.37 1.43
C ASP A 176 7.69 -15.13 1.52
N GLN A 177 7.73 -14.44 2.68
CA GLN A 177 8.65 -13.33 2.86
C GLN A 177 10.10 -13.82 2.77
N LYS A 178 10.92 -13.14 1.97
CA LYS A 178 12.34 -13.49 1.82
C LYS A 178 13.09 -13.25 3.13
N SER A 179 14.06 -14.14 3.45
CA SER A 179 14.97 -13.98 4.59
C SER A 179 15.78 -12.70 4.47
N ASP A 180 16.30 -12.44 3.27
CA ASP A 180 17.10 -11.28 2.96
C ASP A 180 16.25 -10.11 2.47
N ARG A 181 16.62 -8.91 2.92
CA ARG A 181 15.97 -7.68 2.47
C ARG A 181 16.48 -7.27 1.09
N MET A 182 15.55 -6.87 0.22
CA MET A 182 15.87 -6.36 -1.11
C MET A 182 16.70 -5.07 -1.01
N LYS A 183 17.89 -5.05 -1.60
CA LYS A 183 18.76 -3.87 -1.69
C LYS A 183 18.42 -3.06 -2.94
N ILE A 184 18.71 -1.74 -2.92
CA ILE A 184 18.46 -0.87 -4.08
C ILE A 184 19.28 -1.36 -5.27
N ARG A 185 20.57 -1.66 -5.11
CA ARG A 185 21.43 -2.18 -6.20
C ARG A 185 20.88 -3.46 -6.83
N VAL A 186 20.40 -4.38 -6.01
CA VAL A 186 19.84 -5.65 -6.50
C VAL A 186 18.58 -5.43 -7.34
N TYR A 187 17.71 -4.52 -6.94
CA TYR A 187 16.45 -4.25 -7.63
C TYR A 187 16.60 -3.34 -8.85
N LEU A 188 17.39 -2.27 -8.75
CA LEU A 188 17.50 -1.22 -9.78
C LEU A 188 18.76 -1.33 -10.65
N GLY A 189 19.74 -2.13 -10.23
CA GLY A 189 21.02 -2.30 -10.92
C GLY A 189 21.96 -1.12 -10.76
N ASP A 190 23.14 -1.20 -11.40
CA ASP A 190 24.20 -0.19 -11.32
C ASP A 190 23.83 1.14 -12.00
N LYS A 191 22.79 1.16 -12.84
CA LYS A 191 22.32 2.37 -13.53
C LYS A 191 21.37 3.24 -12.68
N PHE A 192 21.39 3.10 -11.36
CA PHE A 192 20.54 3.90 -10.49
C PHE A 192 20.92 5.39 -10.47
N GLY A 193 22.19 5.70 -10.76
CA GLY A 193 22.65 7.08 -10.93
C GLY A 193 23.34 7.69 -9.71
N THR A 194 23.42 6.98 -8.59
CA THR A 194 24.22 7.33 -7.42
C THR A 194 24.50 6.10 -6.56
N GLU A 195 25.66 6.04 -5.94
CA GLU A 195 26.03 5.01 -4.97
C GLU A 195 25.60 5.38 -3.54
N LEU A 196 25.58 6.68 -3.26
CA LEU A 196 25.33 7.25 -1.95
C LEU A 196 24.29 8.36 -2.06
N TYR A 197 23.36 8.40 -1.10
CA TYR A 197 22.33 9.43 -1.13
C TYR A 197 21.96 9.93 0.26
N TYR A 198 21.52 11.18 0.30
CA TYR A 198 20.99 11.81 1.49
C TYR A 198 19.49 11.63 1.58
N ARG A 199 19.02 11.27 2.77
CA ARG A 199 17.63 11.31 3.15
C ARG A 199 17.48 12.08 4.46
N HIS A 200 16.73 13.17 4.42
CA HIS A 200 16.53 14.03 5.60
C HIS A 200 15.99 13.23 6.80
N PRO A 201 16.74 13.11 7.91
CA PRO A 201 16.32 12.35 9.08
C PRO A 201 15.17 13.05 9.82
N ARG A 202 14.38 12.31 10.59
CA ARG A 202 13.35 12.91 11.47
C ARG A 202 13.93 13.60 12.69
N SER A 203 15.13 13.23 13.06
CA SER A 203 15.91 13.79 14.16
C SER A 203 17.37 13.79 13.73
N TYR A 204 18.09 14.83 14.02
CA TYR A 204 19.53 14.94 13.75
C TYR A 204 20.39 13.95 14.54
N ALA A 205 19.82 13.25 15.53
CA ALA A 205 20.46 12.12 16.20
C ALA A 205 20.42 10.81 15.37
N ARG A 206 19.93 10.86 14.12
CA ARG A 206 19.84 9.70 13.23
C ARG A 206 20.64 9.96 11.96
N ARG A 207 21.24 8.91 11.41
CA ARG A 207 21.95 8.98 10.15
C ARG A 207 21.06 9.52 9.01
N GLY A 208 21.69 10.25 8.09
CA GLY A 208 21.06 10.83 6.90
C GLY A 208 21.62 10.30 5.59
N ILE A 209 22.80 9.65 5.59
CA ILE A 209 23.48 9.15 4.38
C ILE A 209 23.38 7.63 4.29
N PHE A 210 22.95 7.15 3.13
CA PHE A 210 22.67 5.74 2.86
C PHE A 210 23.34 5.28 1.58
N SER A 211 23.73 4.00 1.52
CA SER A 211 24.23 3.34 0.32
C SER A 211 23.09 2.65 -0.43
N ILE A 212 23.25 2.46 -1.74
CA ILE A 212 22.37 1.61 -2.54
C ILE A 212 22.58 0.11 -2.25
N ASP A 213 23.64 -0.27 -1.53
CA ASP A 213 23.90 -1.65 -1.08
C ASP A 213 23.08 -2.06 0.14
N GLU A 214 22.10 -1.23 0.51
CA GLU A 214 21.13 -1.52 1.54
C GLU A 214 19.71 -1.16 1.08
N PRO A 215 18.64 -1.68 1.73
CA PRO A 215 17.28 -1.22 1.49
C PRO A 215 17.13 0.24 1.89
N SER A 216 16.46 1.04 1.05
CA SER A 216 16.14 2.43 1.42
C SER A 216 15.33 2.49 2.72
N PRO A 217 15.57 3.50 3.56
CA PRO A 217 14.56 3.84 4.56
C PRO A 217 13.26 4.29 3.87
N THR A 218 12.16 4.25 4.61
CA THR A 218 10.83 4.63 4.09
C THR A 218 10.85 5.94 3.31
N ILE A 219 10.47 5.89 2.04
CA ILE A 219 10.21 7.07 1.21
C ILE A 219 8.99 7.80 1.78
N ARG A 220 9.12 9.10 2.02
CA ARG A 220 8.09 9.96 2.64
C ARG A 220 7.73 11.08 1.69
N GLY A 221 6.64 11.79 1.92
CA GLY A 221 6.21 12.94 1.12
C GLY A 221 7.14 14.17 1.14
N VAL A 222 8.31 14.06 1.75
CA VAL A 222 9.28 15.16 1.89
C VAL A 222 10.65 14.72 1.40
N ASN A 223 11.26 15.54 0.52
CA ASN A 223 12.61 15.40 0.02
C ASN A 223 13.34 16.75 0.14
N ARG A 224 14.37 16.80 0.98
CA ARG A 224 15.10 18.04 1.28
C ARG A 224 16.57 17.90 0.90
N PRO A 225 17.23 18.99 0.50
CA PRO A 225 18.67 19.00 0.31
C PRO A 225 19.41 18.73 1.63
N ILE A 226 20.70 18.42 1.51
CA ILE A 226 21.60 18.32 2.65
C ILE A 226 21.71 19.73 3.26
N PRO A 227 21.36 19.95 4.53
CA PRO A 227 21.55 21.26 5.16
C PRO A 227 23.03 21.54 5.38
N GLY A 228 23.47 22.78 5.22
CA GLY A 228 24.87 23.18 5.47
C GLY A 228 25.35 22.92 6.92
N THR A 229 24.38 22.74 7.83
CA THR A 229 24.64 22.40 9.25
C THR A 229 24.60 20.89 9.51
N TYR A 230 24.55 20.05 8.48
CA TYR A 230 24.52 18.60 8.65
C TYR A 230 25.81 18.14 9.36
N LYS A 231 25.65 17.41 10.46
CA LYS A 231 26.76 16.74 11.16
C LYS A 231 26.74 15.27 10.80
N ILE A 232 27.91 14.77 10.40
CA ILE A 232 28.10 13.36 10.06
C ILE A 232 27.77 12.50 11.29
N HIS A 233 26.99 11.46 11.03
CA HIS A 233 26.58 10.49 12.04
C HIS A 233 27.42 9.21 11.87
N ALA A 234 27.81 8.56 12.98
CA ALA A 234 28.62 7.34 12.96
C ALA A 234 28.03 6.19 12.11
N GLY A 235 26.72 6.19 11.85
CA GLY A 235 26.05 5.21 10.99
C GLY A 235 25.89 5.66 9.53
N ASP A 236 26.41 6.82 9.12
CA ASP A 236 26.37 7.26 7.73
C ASP A 236 27.25 6.37 6.84
N ALA A 237 26.81 6.19 5.60
CA ALA A 237 27.53 5.32 4.66
C ALA A 237 28.86 5.92 4.17
N THR A 238 29.09 7.21 4.38
CA THR A 238 30.34 7.91 4.10
C THR A 238 30.43 9.19 4.91
N GLU A 239 31.67 9.66 5.13
CA GLU A 239 31.95 10.99 5.66
C GLU A 239 32.19 12.03 4.55
N ASP A 240 32.42 11.59 3.31
CA ASP A 240 32.65 12.42 2.14
C ASP A 240 31.32 12.91 1.53
N LEU A 241 30.90 14.11 1.94
CA LEU A 241 29.66 14.72 1.46
C LEU A 241 29.70 15.10 -0.02
N SER A 242 30.87 15.21 -0.65
CA SER A 242 31.02 15.58 -2.07
C SER A 242 30.41 14.53 -3.01
N LYS A 243 30.30 13.28 -2.55
CA LYS A 243 29.73 12.14 -3.29
C LYS A 243 28.23 11.91 -3.01
N VAL A 244 27.64 12.77 -2.17
CA VAL A 244 26.29 12.54 -1.66
C VAL A 244 25.33 13.60 -2.19
N ARG A 245 24.20 13.17 -2.70
CA ARG A 245 23.09 14.06 -3.08
C ARG A 245 21.74 13.48 -2.60
N PRO A 246 20.70 14.30 -2.49
CA PRO A 246 19.34 13.78 -2.36
C PRO A 246 18.93 12.94 -3.57
N LEU A 247 18.05 11.98 -3.38
CA LEU A 247 17.41 11.28 -4.49
C LEU A 247 16.54 12.25 -5.30
N THR A 248 16.52 12.05 -6.61
CA THR A 248 15.53 12.71 -7.47
C THR A 248 14.14 12.12 -7.22
N THR A 249 13.10 12.84 -7.64
CA THR A 249 11.70 12.37 -7.54
C THR A 249 11.51 11.03 -8.25
N LEU A 250 12.09 10.85 -9.44
CA LEU A 250 12.00 9.60 -10.20
C LEU A 250 12.76 8.45 -9.54
N GLU A 251 13.94 8.67 -8.97
CA GLU A 251 14.65 7.65 -8.20
C GLU A 251 13.83 7.16 -7.01
N ARG A 252 13.11 8.06 -6.35
CA ARG A 252 12.20 7.72 -5.26
C ARG A 252 11.00 6.90 -5.73
N ALA A 253 10.43 7.24 -6.89
CA ALA A 253 9.38 6.46 -7.53
C ALA A 253 9.86 5.03 -7.86
N ARG A 254 11.12 4.89 -8.33
CA ARG A 254 11.75 3.57 -8.58
C ARG A 254 11.91 2.74 -7.31
N ILE A 255 12.28 3.37 -6.20
CA ILE A 255 12.36 2.70 -4.89
C ILE A 255 10.96 2.28 -4.39
N GLN A 256 9.91 3.01 -4.76
CA GLN A 256 8.51 2.61 -4.56
C GLN A 256 8.04 1.58 -5.61
N THR A 257 8.95 1.13 -6.45
CA THR A 257 8.77 0.09 -7.47
C THR A 257 7.78 0.45 -8.59
N PHE A 258 7.56 1.75 -8.84
CA PHE A 258 6.89 2.18 -10.07
C PHE A 258 7.77 1.86 -11.28
N PRO A 259 7.20 1.39 -12.40
CA PRO A 259 7.94 1.08 -13.62
C PRO A 259 8.60 2.33 -14.24
N ARG A 260 9.56 2.09 -15.14
CA ARG A 260 10.38 3.20 -15.70
C ARG A 260 9.59 4.16 -16.57
N ASP A 261 8.61 3.68 -17.23
CA ASP A 261 7.69 4.35 -18.13
C ASP A 261 6.47 4.94 -17.41
N PHE A 262 6.33 4.71 -16.10
CA PHE A 262 5.27 5.34 -15.34
C PHE A 262 5.46 6.85 -15.31
N PHE A 263 4.49 7.55 -15.84
CA PHE A 263 4.55 8.97 -16.09
C PHE A 263 4.24 9.78 -14.82
N PHE A 264 5.18 10.65 -14.44
CA PHE A 264 5.03 11.60 -13.36
C PHE A 264 5.25 13.02 -13.87
N GLU A 265 4.20 13.85 -13.87
CA GLU A 265 4.27 15.26 -14.26
C GLU A 265 3.58 16.13 -13.21
N GLY A 266 4.18 17.26 -12.88
CA GLY A 266 3.61 18.20 -11.92
C GLY A 266 4.64 18.87 -11.03
N GLY A 267 4.16 19.62 -10.05
CA GLY A 267 5.01 20.28 -9.07
C GLY A 267 5.76 19.27 -8.20
N LYS A 268 7.05 19.54 -7.94
CA LYS A 268 7.93 18.65 -7.16
C LYS A 268 7.29 18.24 -5.84
N ASN A 269 6.71 19.16 -5.08
CA ASN A 269 6.13 18.87 -3.77
C ASN A 269 4.96 17.91 -3.86
N ASP A 270 4.09 18.08 -4.88
CA ASP A 270 2.95 17.20 -5.11
C ASP A 270 3.41 15.79 -5.48
N LEU A 271 4.37 15.67 -6.40
CA LEU A 271 4.94 14.39 -6.80
C LEU A 271 5.62 13.67 -5.62
N GLU A 272 6.41 14.39 -4.83
CA GLU A 272 7.06 13.83 -3.64
C GLU A 272 6.03 13.33 -2.61
N GLN A 273 4.91 14.06 -2.45
CA GLN A 273 3.82 13.67 -1.57
C GLN A 273 3.09 12.42 -2.08
N MET A 274 2.75 12.38 -3.38
CA MET A 274 2.08 11.23 -4.00
C MET A 274 2.93 9.96 -3.88
N ILE A 275 4.21 10.06 -4.31
CA ILE A 275 5.15 8.94 -4.27
C ILE A 275 5.38 8.47 -2.82
N GLY A 276 5.48 9.40 -1.86
CA GLY A 276 5.65 9.08 -0.45
C GLY A 276 4.44 8.38 0.17
N ASN A 277 3.23 8.74 -0.25
CA ASN A 277 1.98 8.15 0.23
C ASN A 277 1.69 6.80 -0.44
N ALA A 278 2.12 6.60 -1.68
CA ALA A 278 1.82 5.41 -2.45
C ALA A 278 2.21 4.11 -1.72
N VAL A 279 1.40 3.09 -1.89
CA VAL A 279 1.78 1.70 -1.61
C VAL A 279 2.81 1.29 -2.65
N PRO A 280 3.96 0.72 -2.28
CA PRO A 280 4.91 0.20 -3.27
C PRO A 280 4.24 -0.84 -4.18
N VAL A 281 4.44 -0.70 -5.48
CA VAL A 281 3.77 -1.54 -6.48
C VAL A 281 4.04 -3.04 -6.25
N GLU A 282 5.30 -3.42 -5.98
CA GLU A 282 5.65 -4.84 -5.73
C GLU A 282 5.08 -5.36 -4.40
N LEU A 283 4.89 -4.50 -3.38
CA LEU A 283 4.23 -4.91 -2.14
C LEU A 283 2.74 -5.19 -2.39
N ALA A 284 2.08 -4.32 -3.17
CA ALA A 284 0.69 -4.51 -3.57
C ALA A 284 0.54 -5.76 -4.45
N ALA A 285 1.46 -5.98 -5.41
CA ALA A 285 1.48 -7.17 -6.24
C ALA A 285 1.75 -8.45 -5.42
N TYR A 286 2.58 -8.37 -4.39
CA TYR A 286 2.82 -9.47 -3.46
C TYR A 286 1.50 -9.91 -2.77
N VAL A 287 0.78 -8.96 -2.18
CA VAL A 287 -0.51 -9.24 -1.53
C VAL A 287 -1.54 -9.73 -2.55
N GLY A 288 -1.61 -9.08 -3.72
CA GLY A 288 -2.53 -9.45 -4.80
C GLY A 288 -2.31 -10.87 -5.30
N ARG A 289 -1.04 -11.29 -5.54
CA ARG A 289 -0.74 -12.67 -5.98
C ARG A 289 -1.22 -13.70 -4.97
N HIS A 290 -0.90 -13.55 -3.69
CA HIS A 290 -1.34 -14.49 -2.66
C HIS A 290 -2.87 -14.55 -2.54
N LEU A 291 -3.55 -13.41 -2.68
CA LEU A 291 -5.01 -13.38 -2.70
C LEU A 291 -5.56 -14.11 -3.93
N LEU A 292 -4.99 -13.87 -5.13
CA LEU A 292 -5.44 -14.51 -6.36
C LEU A 292 -5.20 -16.03 -6.34
N ASP A 293 -4.05 -16.47 -5.84
CA ASP A 293 -3.73 -17.90 -5.70
C ASP A 293 -4.74 -18.58 -4.77
N TYR A 294 -5.03 -17.98 -3.61
CA TYR A 294 -6.05 -18.47 -2.68
C TYR A 294 -7.45 -18.51 -3.31
N MET A 295 -7.82 -17.47 -4.07
CA MET A 295 -9.09 -17.45 -4.80
C MET A 295 -9.20 -18.59 -5.82
N ASN A 296 -8.12 -18.86 -6.56
CA ASN A 296 -8.05 -19.92 -7.56
C ASN A 296 -8.09 -21.31 -6.93
N GLU A 297 -7.46 -21.54 -5.79
CA GLU A 297 -7.52 -22.78 -5.04
C GLU A 297 -8.96 -23.07 -4.59
N LYS A 298 -9.69 -22.07 -4.07
CA LYS A 298 -11.09 -22.22 -3.67
C LYS A 298 -12.04 -22.51 -4.84
N ILE A 299 -11.79 -21.92 -6.01
CA ILE A 299 -12.58 -22.19 -7.23
C ILE A 299 -12.37 -23.64 -7.68
N ASN A 300 -11.15 -24.15 -7.55
CA ASN A 300 -10.77 -25.49 -8.00
C ASN A 300 -11.07 -26.60 -6.98
N THR A 301 -11.42 -26.26 -5.72
CA THR A 301 -11.81 -27.20 -4.67
C THR A 301 -13.33 -27.04 -4.43
N PRO A 302 -14.20 -27.85 -5.04
CA PRO A 302 -15.64 -27.76 -4.83
C PRO A 302 -15.99 -28.01 -3.34
N GLU A 303 -16.90 -27.22 -2.78
CA GLU A 303 -17.41 -27.36 -1.40
C GLU A 303 -17.88 -28.79 -1.06
N ILE A 304 -18.21 -29.59 -2.06
CA ILE A 304 -18.64 -30.99 -1.92
C ILE A 304 -17.61 -31.92 -1.26
N ALA A 305 -16.30 -31.60 -1.37
CA ALA A 305 -15.26 -32.44 -0.78
C ALA A 305 -15.14 -32.28 0.75
N LEU A 306 -15.60 -31.17 1.33
CA LEU A 306 -15.53 -30.96 2.77
C LEU A 306 -16.71 -31.55 3.53
N GLU A 307 -17.89 -31.61 2.93
CA GLU A 307 -19.06 -32.31 3.54
C GLU A 307 -18.90 -33.84 3.52
N GLN A 308 -18.28 -34.41 2.49
CA GLN A 308 -18.04 -35.86 2.43
C GLN A 308 -16.95 -36.35 3.41
N LEU A 309 -16.01 -35.49 3.80
CA LEU A 309 -15.01 -35.83 4.83
C LEU A 309 -15.61 -35.77 6.26
N ALA A 310 -16.63 -34.96 6.47
CA ALA A 310 -17.33 -34.89 7.76
C ALA A 310 -18.26 -36.09 8.00
N PHE A 311 -18.76 -36.75 6.94
CA PHE A 311 -19.63 -37.93 7.06
C PHE A 311 -18.89 -39.26 7.28
N ASN A 312 -17.56 -39.30 7.10
CA ASN A 312 -16.78 -40.55 7.27
C ASN A 312 -16.15 -40.72 8.68
N PHE A 313 -16.51 -39.84 9.62
CA PHE A 313 -16.05 -39.92 11.02
C PHE A 313 -17.17 -40.19 12.04
N HIS A 314 -18.23 -40.88 11.63
CA HIS A 314 -19.24 -41.41 12.57
C HIS A 314 -19.36 -42.92 12.40
#